data_fe5e2fc7eac51b43d9bdd00f301f0458
#
_entry.id   fe5e2fc7eac51b43d9bdd00f301f0458
#
_cell.length_a   1.000
_cell.length_b   1.000
_cell.length_c   1.000
_cell.angle_alpha   90.00
_cell.angle_beta   90.00
_cell.angle_gamma   90.00
#
_symmetry.space_group_name_H-M   'P 1'
#
loop_
_entity.id
_entity.type
_entity.pdbx_description
1 polymer ?
#
loop_
_entity_poly.entity_id
_entity_poly.type
_entity_poly.pdbx_seq_one_letter_code
_entity_poly.pdbx_strand_id
1 'polypeptide(L)'
;MVTRIMLLLMLGFGLQGCSTAPPSHVLIAISGEQFNLEIVRDISSRADGMMHRTSFLPNTGMLFIFPEAGERSFWMKNCLIAIDLIFLDSRGTIIALHEMPYEDSKSDSESNWEYEQRLLHYWSYGPARFAIELEEGSIAALQLRVNDRISLDLKYLKSIAR
;
A
#
# COMPACT_ATOMS: atom_id res chain seq x y z
N MET A 1 -34.84 66.97 -11.18
CA MET A 1 -34.37 65.79 -11.97
C MET A 1 -33.28 65.10 -11.16
N VAL A 2 -33.59 64.03 -10.51
CA VAL A 2 -32.65 63.28 -9.66
C VAL A 2 -32.41 61.93 -10.35
N THR A 3 -31.20 61.75 -10.90
CA THR A 3 -30.80 60.53 -11.61
C THR A 3 -30.36 59.53 -10.60
N ARG A 4 -31.11 58.41 -10.45
CA ARG A 4 -30.73 57.22 -9.63
C ARG A 4 -29.74 56.37 -10.40
N ILE A 5 -28.51 56.31 -9.89
CA ILE A 5 -27.50 55.37 -10.37
C ILE A 5 -27.76 54.04 -9.64
N MET A 6 -28.11 53.03 -10.39
CA MET A 6 -28.32 51.63 -9.91
C MET A 6 -27.00 50.89 -9.98
N LEU A 7 -26.37 50.69 -8.81
CA LEU A 7 -25.13 49.93 -8.69
C LEU A 7 -25.44 48.43 -8.69
N LEU A 8 -25.10 47.74 -9.78
CA LEU A 8 -25.27 46.30 -9.93
C LEU A 8 -24.10 45.59 -9.25
N LEU A 9 -24.32 45.01 -8.06
CA LEU A 9 -23.36 44.13 -7.38
C LEU A 9 -23.34 42.78 -8.06
N MET A 10 -22.31 42.50 -8.86
CA MET A 10 -22.02 41.17 -9.36
C MET A 10 -21.38 40.34 -8.22
N LEU A 11 -22.17 39.45 -7.57
CA LEU A 11 -21.63 38.39 -6.69
C LEU A 11 -20.96 37.33 -7.59
N GLY A 12 -19.64 37.39 -7.67
CA GLY A 12 -18.83 36.32 -8.25
C GLY A 12 -18.85 35.09 -7.33
N PHE A 13 -19.63 34.07 -7.68
CA PHE A 13 -19.55 32.76 -7.06
C PHE A 13 -18.24 32.07 -7.50
N GLY A 14 -17.20 32.22 -6.69
CA GLY A 14 -15.96 31.47 -6.87
C GLY A 14 -16.22 29.98 -6.57
N LEU A 15 -16.25 29.17 -7.62
CA LEU A 15 -16.19 27.70 -7.48
C LEU A 15 -14.82 27.33 -6.89
N GLN A 16 -14.72 27.25 -5.56
CA GLN A 16 -13.58 26.64 -4.90
C GLN A 16 -13.64 25.14 -5.19
N GLY A 17 -12.91 24.71 -6.20
CA GLY A 17 -12.64 23.30 -6.45
C GLY A 17 -11.91 22.71 -5.25
N CYS A 18 -12.63 21.96 -4.42
CA CYS A 18 -12.07 21.22 -3.30
C CYS A 18 -11.22 20.07 -3.90
N SER A 19 -9.93 20.33 -4.16
CA SER A 19 -8.97 19.28 -4.47
C SER A 19 -8.66 18.54 -3.16
N THR A 20 -9.47 17.53 -2.83
CA THR A 20 -9.18 16.65 -1.69
C THR A 20 -8.01 15.74 -2.06
N ALA A 21 -6.93 15.77 -1.27
CA ALA A 21 -5.87 14.80 -1.39
C ALA A 21 -6.48 13.38 -1.24
N PRO A 22 -6.00 12.39 -2.00
CA PRO A 22 -6.48 11.02 -1.84
C PRO A 22 -6.28 10.55 -0.39
N PRO A 23 -7.19 9.73 0.16
CA PRO A 23 -7.06 9.21 1.52
C PRO A 23 -5.75 8.45 1.69
N SER A 24 -5.22 8.48 2.90
CA SER A 24 -4.01 7.74 3.26
C SER A 24 -4.28 6.27 3.59
N HIS A 25 -5.52 5.89 3.82
CA HIS A 25 -5.94 4.53 4.18
C HIS A 25 -7.19 4.12 3.40
N VAL A 26 -7.37 2.79 3.29
CA VAL A 26 -8.54 2.18 2.67
C VAL A 26 -9.00 0.98 3.49
N LEU A 27 -10.33 0.83 3.62
CA LEU A 27 -10.92 -0.37 4.22
C LEU A 27 -11.10 -1.44 3.14
N ILE A 28 -10.54 -2.64 3.40
CA ILE A 28 -10.62 -3.79 2.50
C ILE A 28 -11.07 -5.01 3.30
N ALA A 29 -12.04 -5.74 2.76
CA ALA A 29 -12.43 -7.04 3.29
C ALA A 29 -11.51 -8.13 2.72
N ILE A 30 -10.86 -8.91 3.59
CA ILE A 30 -10.02 -10.06 3.24
C ILE A 30 -10.61 -11.27 4.00
N SER A 31 -11.06 -12.29 3.28
CA SER A 31 -11.74 -13.48 3.87
C SER A 31 -12.87 -13.12 4.84
N GLY A 32 -13.58 -12.00 4.61
CA GLY A 32 -14.69 -11.55 5.45
C GLY A 32 -14.29 -10.65 6.63
N GLU A 33 -13.02 -10.51 6.94
CA GLU A 33 -12.50 -9.59 7.95
C GLU A 33 -12.15 -8.24 7.33
N GLN A 34 -12.41 -7.14 8.08
CA GLN A 34 -12.12 -5.78 7.62
C GLN A 34 -10.74 -5.32 8.06
N PHE A 35 -9.92 -4.90 7.10
CA PHE A 35 -8.60 -4.34 7.34
C PHE A 35 -8.56 -2.87 6.94
N ASN A 36 -7.95 -2.02 7.77
CA ASN A 36 -7.66 -0.62 7.47
C ASN A 36 -6.22 -0.52 6.96
N LEU A 37 -6.03 -0.53 5.64
CA LEU A 37 -4.71 -0.57 5.02
C LEU A 37 -4.21 0.83 4.67
N GLU A 38 -2.99 1.15 5.08
CA GLU A 38 -2.27 2.35 4.65
C GLU A 38 -1.95 2.25 3.16
N ILE A 39 -2.27 3.31 2.40
CA ILE A 39 -2.02 3.34 0.95
C ILE A 39 -0.60 3.79 0.67
N VAL A 40 0.18 2.92 0.03
CA VAL A 40 1.57 3.11 -0.39
C VAL A 40 1.61 3.15 -1.92
N ARG A 41 1.87 4.32 -2.53
CA ARG A 41 1.66 4.51 -3.97
C ARG A 41 2.76 5.27 -4.71
N ASP A 42 3.64 5.95 -4.00
CA ASP A 42 4.79 6.65 -4.58
C ASP A 42 6.10 5.88 -4.32
N ILE A 43 7.16 6.24 -5.03
CA ILE A 43 8.45 5.52 -4.98
C ILE A 43 9.04 5.52 -3.57
N SER A 44 8.98 6.66 -2.85
CA SER A 44 9.56 6.77 -1.50
C SER A 44 8.80 5.89 -0.52
N SER A 45 7.46 6.04 -0.44
CA SER A 45 6.65 5.27 0.49
C SER A 45 6.70 3.76 0.21
N ARG A 46 6.83 3.35 -1.07
CA ARG A 46 7.06 1.93 -1.42
C ARG A 46 8.42 1.42 -0.98
N ALA A 47 9.46 2.28 -0.98
CA ALA A 47 10.79 1.89 -0.53
C ALA A 47 10.85 1.73 1.00
N ASP A 48 10.10 2.55 1.73
CA ASP A 48 10.07 2.54 3.20
C ASP A 48 9.25 1.36 3.75
N GLY A 49 8.06 1.09 3.19
CA GLY A 49 7.18 0.01 3.63
C GLY A 49 7.02 -0.06 5.15
N MET A 50 7.24 -1.24 5.74
CA MET A 50 7.18 -1.50 7.19
C MET A 50 8.51 -1.24 7.93
N MET A 51 9.53 -0.65 7.28
CA MET A 51 10.81 -0.36 7.91
C MET A 51 10.63 0.42 9.22
N HIS A 52 11.42 0.05 10.23
CA HIS A 52 11.48 0.67 11.57
C HIS A 52 10.17 0.59 12.39
N ARG A 53 9.14 -0.07 11.92
CA ARG A 53 7.92 -0.31 12.71
C ARG A 53 8.11 -1.50 13.63
N THR A 54 7.59 -1.37 14.85
CA THR A 54 7.76 -2.37 15.93
C THR A 54 6.52 -3.23 16.17
N SER A 55 5.39 -2.89 15.55
CA SER A 55 4.15 -3.65 15.66
C SER A 55 3.14 -3.25 14.60
N PHE A 56 2.18 -4.10 14.33
CA PHE A 56 0.92 -3.76 13.68
C PHE A 56 -0.13 -3.38 14.74
N LEU A 57 -1.04 -2.48 14.39
CA LEU A 57 -2.29 -2.34 15.13
C LEU A 57 -3.26 -3.44 14.66
N PRO A 58 -4.23 -3.85 15.49
CA PRO A 58 -5.21 -4.87 15.08
C PRO A 58 -5.90 -4.50 13.76
N ASN A 59 -5.98 -5.47 12.85
CA ASN A 59 -6.63 -5.32 11.54
C ASN A 59 -6.09 -4.13 10.71
N THR A 60 -4.80 -3.86 10.80
CA THR A 60 -4.11 -2.88 9.94
C THR A 60 -3.05 -3.55 9.10
N GLY A 61 -2.53 -2.81 8.12
CA GLY A 61 -1.47 -3.24 7.23
C GLY A 61 -1.16 -2.18 6.20
N MET A 62 -0.48 -2.57 5.12
CA MET A 62 -0.17 -1.70 3.99
C MET A 62 -0.69 -2.27 2.68
N LEU A 63 -1.21 -1.39 1.82
CA LEU A 63 -1.56 -1.68 0.44
C LEU A 63 -0.63 -0.93 -0.50
N PHE A 64 0.26 -1.64 -1.14
CA PHE A 64 1.16 -1.14 -2.19
C PHE A 64 0.41 -1.10 -3.52
N ILE A 65 0.47 0.05 -4.18
CA ILE A 65 -0.15 0.26 -5.49
C ILE A 65 0.95 0.60 -6.49
N PHE A 66 1.14 -0.25 -7.49
CA PHE A 66 2.11 0.00 -8.54
C PHE A 66 1.46 0.67 -9.75
N PRO A 67 2.13 1.61 -10.46
CA PRO A 67 1.58 2.28 -11.64
C PRO A 67 1.31 1.31 -12.78
N GLU A 68 2.07 0.21 -12.86
CA GLU A 68 1.95 -0.84 -13.87
C GLU A 68 2.09 -2.22 -13.25
N ALA A 69 1.47 -3.23 -13.86
CA ALA A 69 1.69 -4.62 -13.47
C ALA A 69 3.08 -5.07 -13.96
N GLY A 70 3.82 -5.73 -13.09
CA GLY A 70 5.16 -6.24 -13.40
C GLY A 70 5.65 -7.18 -12.31
N GLU A 71 6.71 -7.90 -12.56
CA GLU A 71 7.35 -8.69 -11.51
C GLU A 71 7.88 -7.77 -10.42
N ARG A 72 7.64 -8.14 -9.16
CA ARG A 72 8.02 -7.37 -7.97
C ARG A 72 8.76 -8.27 -7.01
N SER A 73 9.68 -7.67 -6.24
CA SER A 73 10.29 -8.33 -5.09
C SER A 73 10.27 -7.40 -3.88
N PHE A 74 10.15 -8.01 -2.71
CA PHE A 74 10.22 -7.38 -1.40
C PHE A 74 11.34 -8.04 -0.61
N TRP A 75 11.81 -7.36 0.41
CA TRP A 75 12.85 -7.81 1.34
C TRP A 75 12.57 -7.28 2.74
N MET A 76 13.20 -7.86 3.75
CA MET A 76 13.02 -7.49 5.16
C MET A 76 14.03 -6.43 5.64
N LYS A 77 14.56 -5.60 4.72
CA LYS A 77 15.51 -4.53 5.06
C LYS A 77 14.93 -3.60 6.12
N ASN A 78 15.65 -3.45 7.25
CA ASN A 78 15.26 -2.61 8.39
C ASN A 78 13.86 -2.91 8.96
N CYS A 79 13.27 -4.05 8.66
CA CYS A 79 12.03 -4.49 9.29
C CYS A 79 12.34 -5.09 10.66
N LEU A 80 11.60 -4.68 11.69
CA LEU A 80 11.80 -5.12 13.08
C LEU A 80 10.81 -6.19 13.52
N ILE A 81 9.90 -6.57 12.65
CA ILE A 81 8.82 -7.54 12.88
C ILE A 81 8.68 -8.44 11.66
N ALA A 82 8.20 -9.66 11.86
CA ALA A 82 7.82 -10.55 10.76
C ALA A 82 6.55 -10.04 10.05
N ILE A 83 6.41 -10.34 8.77
CA ILE A 83 5.38 -9.78 7.88
C ILE A 83 4.84 -10.87 6.97
N ASP A 84 3.53 -10.93 6.81
CA ASP A 84 2.88 -11.70 5.76
C ASP A 84 2.66 -10.83 4.52
N LEU A 85 3.19 -11.26 3.37
CA LEU A 85 3.14 -10.55 2.10
C LEU A 85 2.25 -11.27 1.09
N ILE A 86 1.30 -10.53 0.51
CA ILE A 86 0.31 -11.02 -0.46
C ILE A 86 0.48 -10.24 -1.76
N PHE A 87 0.89 -10.89 -2.86
CA PHE A 87 0.93 -10.27 -4.17
C PHE A 87 -0.37 -10.49 -4.95
N LEU A 88 -0.87 -9.42 -5.60
CA LEU A 88 -2.11 -9.44 -6.35
C LEU A 88 -1.89 -8.96 -7.79
N ASP A 89 -2.57 -9.62 -8.73
CA ASP A 89 -2.62 -9.19 -10.13
C ASP A 89 -3.49 -7.94 -10.32
N SER A 90 -3.65 -7.48 -11.56
CA SER A 90 -4.47 -6.31 -11.91
C SER A 90 -5.97 -6.47 -11.67
N ARG A 91 -6.44 -7.66 -11.29
CA ARG A 91 -7.85 -7.99 -11.00
C ARG A 91 -8.10 -8.22 -9.51
N GLY A 92 -7.04 -8.19 -8.68
CA GLY A 92 -7.10 -8.49 -7.26
C GLY A 92 -7.01 -9.99 -6.95
N THR A 93 -6.52 -10.80 -7.89
CA THR A 93 -6.27 -12.23 -7.67
C THR A 93 -4.91 -12.43 -7.02
N ILE A 94 -4.82 -13.25 -5.99
CA ILE A 94 -3.58 -13.59 -5.31
C ILE A 94 -2.70 -14.43 -6.25
N ILE A 95 -1.50 -13.94 -6.53
CA ILE A 95 -0.52 -14.64 -7.41
C ILE A 95 0.65 -15.23 -6.63
N ALA A 96 0.99 -14.67 -5.46
CA ALA A 96 1.98 -15.22 -4.55
C ALA A 96 1.67 -14.85 -3.11
N LEU A 97 2.09 -15.69 -2.18
CA LEU A 97 1.99 -15.52 -0.73
C LEU A 97 3.35 -15.84 -0.11
N HIS A 98 3.80 -15.00 0.82
CA HIS A 98 5.04 -15.20 1.55
C HIS A 98 4.86 -14.89 3.02
N GLU A 99 5.30 -15.78 3.87
CA GLU A 99 5.56 -15.53 5.28
C GLU A 99 7.02 -15.07 5.37
N MET A 100 7.24 -13.78 5.67
CA MET A 100 8.55 -13.17 5.72
C MET A 100 9.00 -13.07 7.18
N PRO A 101 9.87 -13.97 7.67
CA PRO A 101 10.34 -13.92 9.04
C PRO A 101 11.21 -12.69 9.29
N TYR A 102 11.35 -12.29 10.55
CA TYR A 102 12.34 -11.30 10.94
C TYR A 102 13.74 -11.72 10.46
N GLU A 103 14.46 -10.77 9.90
CA GLU A 103 15.87 -10.89 9.55
C GLU A 103 16.70 -9.93 10.39
N ASP A 104 17.89 -10.37 10.83
CA ASP A 104 18.75 -9.57 11.70
C ASP A 104 19.07 -8.21 11.08
N SER A 105 18.96 -7.17 11.89
CA SER A 105 19.31 -5.82 11.49
C SER A 105 20.79 -5.73 11.10
N LYS A 106 21.12 -4.72 10.31
CA LYS A 106 22.50 -4.44 9.92
C LYS A 106 23.39 -4.28 11.15
N SER A 107 24.51 -5.03 11.21
CA SER A 107 25.49 -4.90 12.27
C SER A 107 26.44 -3.70 12.03
N ASP A 108 27.10 -3.23 13.10
CA ASP A 108 28.07 -2.11 13.01
C ASP A 108 29.29 -2.45 12.13
N SER A 109 29.65 -3.73 12.04
CA SER A 109 30.79 -4.21 11.24
C SER A 109 30.43 -4.47 9.77
N GLU A 110 29.14 -4.43 9.42
CA GLU A 110 28.63 -4.77 8.09
C GLU A 110 28.45 -3.52 7.23
N SER A 111 28.93 -3.53 6.00
CA SER A 111 28.63 -2.49 5.02
C SER A 111 27.16 -2.58 4.57
N ASN A 112 26.62 -1.51 3.98
CA ASN A 112 25.26 -1.55 3.42
C ASN A 112 25.12 -2.60 2.32
N TRP A 113 26.16 -2.78 1.51
CA TRP A 113 26.18 -3.77 0.44
C TRP A 113 26.11 -5.20 0.97
N GLU A 114 26.94 -5.55 1.98
CA GLU A 114 26.94 -6.88 2.61
C GLU A 114 25.58 -7.17 3.24
N TYR A 115 25.01 -6.18 3.96
CA TYR A 115 23.66 -6.29 4.53
C TYR A 115 22.60 -6.61 3.47
N GLU A 116 22.56 -5.84 2.38
CA GLU A 116 21.58 -6.02 1.31
C GLU A 116 21.75 -7.35 0.57
N GLN A 117 22.99 -7.83 0.42
CA GLN A 117 23.25 -9.10 -0.27
C GLN A 117 22.78 -10.34 0.49
N ARG A 118 22.70 -10.29 1.82
CA ARG A 118 22.26 -11.43 2.62
C ARG A 118 20.74 -11.49 2.84
N LEU A 119 20.01 -10.39 2.57
CA LEU A 119 18.56 -10.36 2.71
C LEU A 119 17.88 -11.22 1.65
N LEU A 120 16.88 -11.97 2.08
CA LEU A 120 16.07 -12.76 1.16
C LEU A 120 15.16 -11.85 0.32
N HIS A 121 14.96 -12.24 -0.94
CA HIS A 121 14.04 -11.58 -1.84
C HIS A 121 12.80 -12.44 -2.06
N TYR A 122 11.64 -11.85 -1.81
CA TYR A 122 10.33 -12.49 -1.94
C TYR A 122 9.67 -12.00 -3.22
N TRP A 123 9.59 -12.87 -4.23
CA TRP A 123 9.17 -12.53 -5.58
C TRP A 123 7.67 -12.76 -5.80
N SER A 124 7.06 -11.94 -6.66
CA SER A 124 5.66 -12.11 -7.05
C SER A 124 5.44 -13.27 -8.02
N TYR A 125 6.49 -13.79 -8.66
CA TYR A 125 6.46 -14.85 -9.68
C TYR A 125 5.48 -14.59 -10.83
N GLY A 126 5.12 -13.34 -11.03
CA GLY A 126 4.20 -12.90 -12.06
C GLY A 126 3.89 -11.40 -11.96
N PRO A 127 3.04 -10.86 -12.86
CA PRO A 127 2.79 -9.44 -12.97
C PRO A 127 1.89 -8.92 -11.82
N ALA A 128 2.50 -8.55 -10.69
CA ALA A 128 1.81 -7.92 -9.57
C ALA A 128 1.47 -6.45 -9.88
N ARG A 129 0.23 -6.05 -9.61
CA ARG A 129 -0.26 -4.67 -9.65
C ARG A 129 -0.41 -4.08 -8.25
N PHE A 130 -0.63 -4.96 -7.24
CA PHE A 130 -0.78 -4.61 -5.86
C PHE A 130 0.00 -5.60 -4.99
N ALA A 131 0.38 -5.15 -3.79
CA ALA A 131 0.82 -6.04 -2.72
C ALA A 131 0.18 -5.59 -1.41
N ILE A 132 -0.04 -6.54 -0.49
CA ILE A 132 -0.54 -6.25 0.85
C ILE A 132 0.44 -6.83 1.85
N GLU A 133 0.87 -6.01 2.82
CA GLU A 133 1.61 -6.44 4.00
C GLU A 133 0.67 -6.47 5.21
N LEU A 134 0.65 -7.59 5.91
CA LEU A 134 -0.13 -7.83 7.13
C LEU A 134 0.79 -8.35 8.25
N GLU A 135 0.26 -8.38 9.46
CA GLU A 135 0.92 -9.02 10.61
C GLU A 135 1.18 -10.51 10.33
N GLU A 136 2.31 -11.02 10.82
CA GLU A 136 2.68 -12.44 10.77
C GLU A 136 1.53 -13.36 11.20
N GLY A 137 1.31 -14.44 10.46
CA GLY A 137 0.24 -15.42 10.70
C GLY A 137 -1.11 -15.06 10.08
N SER A 138 -1.26 -13.87 9.47
CA SER A 138 -2.50 -13.46 8.80
C SER A 138 -2.87 -14.37 7.63
N ILE A 139 -1.88 -14.81 6.84
CA ILE A 139 -2.11 -15.73 5.71
C ILE A 139 -2.77 -17.02 6.20
N ALA A 140 -2.24 -17.59 7.28
CA ALA A 140 -2.77 -18.83 7.87
C ALA A 140 -4.13 -18.61 8.53
N ALA A 141 -4.29 -17.55 9.33
CA ALA A 141 -5.54 -17.24 10.03
C ALA A 141 -6.70 -16.96 9.06
N LEU A 142 -6.44 -16.25 7.96
CA LEU A 142 -7.42 -15.94 6.91
C LEU A 142 -7.55 -17.07 5.88
N GLN A 143 -6.76 -18.14 5.99
CA GLN A 143 -6.74 -19.30 5.09
C GLN A 143 -6.54 -18.93 3.62
N LEU A 144 -5.72 -17.90 3.34
CA LEU A 144 -5.50 -17.39 1.99
C LEU A 144 -4.75 -18.40 1.11
N ARG A 145 -5.13 -18.45 -0.16
CA ARG A 145 -4.52 -19.32 -1.17
C ARG A 145 -4.25 -18.56 -2.45
N VAL A 146 -3.23 -18.96 -3.18
CA VAL A 146 -3.02 -18.51 -4.56
C VAL A 146 -4.26 -18.81 -5.39
N ASN A 147 -4.68 -17.88 -6.23
CA ASN A 147 -5.91 -17.81 -7.00
C ASN A 147 -7.15 -17.35 -6.23
N ASP A 148 -7.11 -17.16 -4.91
CA ASP A 148 -8.17 -16.45 -4.22
C ASP A 148 -8.25 -15.00 -4.70
N ARG A 149 -9.42 -14.37 -4.51
CA ARG A 149 -9.63 -12.99 -4.95
C ARG A 149 -9.98 -12.08 -3.79
N ILE A 150 -9.21 -11.01 -3.64
CA ILE A 150 -9.51 -9.91 -2.73
C ILE A 150 -10.29 -8.83 -3.51
N SER A 151 -11.45 -8.44 -3.00
CA SER A 151 -12.30 -7.42 -3.63
C SER A 151 -11.73 -6.03 -3.40
N LEU A 152 -11.19 -5.41 -4.45
CA LEU A 152 -10.61 -4.08 -4.45
C LEU A 152 -11.43 -3.14 -5.33
N ASP A 153 -11.53 -1.85 -4.97
CA ASP A 153 -11.96 -0.82 -5.93
C ASP A 153 -10.84 -0.56 -6.93
N LEU A 154 -10.72 -1.45 -7.91
CA LEU A 154 -9.65 -1.43 -8.90
C LEU A 154 -9.61 -0.13 -9.71
N LYS A 155 -10.77 0.47 -9.99
CA LYS A 155 -10.85 1.72 -10.74
C LYS A 155 -10.24 2.85 -9.94
N TYR A 156 -10.64 2.99 -8.70
CA TYR A 156 -10.11 4.00 -7.80
C TYR A 156 -8.61 3.81 -7.54
N LEU A 157 -8.18 2.61 -7.12
CA LEU A 157 -6.78 2.34 -6.78
C LEU A 157 -5.84 2.56 -7.97
N LYS A 158 -6.26 2.17 -9.19
CA LYS A 158 -5.46 2.43 -10.41
C LYS A 158 -5.39 3.91 -10.76
N SER A 159 -6.41 4.71 -10.42
CA SER A 159 -6.43 6.15 -10.72
C SER A 159 -5.50 6.96 -9.81
N ILE A 160 -5.16 6.46 -8.63
CA ILE A 160 -4.28 7.13 -7.66
C ILE A 160 -2.83 6.61 -7.67
N ALA A 161 -2.52 5.56 -8.43
CA ALA A 161 -1.17 5.01 -8.59
C ALA A 161 -0.20 6.04 -9.19
N ARG A 162 1.07 6.08 -8.69
CA ARG A 162 2.12 7.01 -9.15
C ARG A 162 3.47 6.30 -9.33
#